data_1b561c7e343ab7e23a981f5adbda1042
#
_entry.id   1b561c7e343ab7e23a981f5adbda1042
#
_cell.length_a   1.000
_cell.length_b   1.000
_cell.length_c   1.000
_cell.angle_alpha   90.00
_cell.angle_beta   90.00
_cell.angle_gamma   90.00
#
_symmetry.space_group_name_H-M   'P 1'
#
loop_
_entity.id
_entity.type
_entity.pdbx_description
1 polymer ?
#
loop_
_entity_poly.entity_id
_entity_poly.type
_entity_poly.pdbx_seq_one_letter_code
_entity_poly.pdbx_strand_id
1 'polypeptide(L)'
;MVEFLGDVLYDLKEFSDTRFEVVALFRMIVASICGGLIGLEREMKGRPAGLKTFSLVCVGATLAMITNEYISRNFGGSGDLARMAAQVISGIGFLGAGTIIVTGTNQVRGLTTAAALWVTAALGISIGAGFYFGAFGGVGLIFKIGRASCRERV
;
A
#
# COMPACT_ATOMS: atom_id res chain seq x y z
N MET A 1 -22.45 -12.87 38.98
CA MET A 1 -21.17 -12.09 38.93
C MET A 1 -20.23 -12.57 37.80
N VAL A 2 -20.09 -13.88 37.61
CA VAL A 2 -19.24 -14.42 36.50
C VAL A 2 -19.92 -14.22 35.15
N GLU A 3 -21.24 -14.41 35.02
CA GLU A 3 -22.01 -14.15 33.80
C GLU A 3 -22.00 -12.67 33.44
N PHE A 4 -22.22 -11.77 34.39
CA PHE A 4 -22.16 -10.33 34.15
C PHE A 4 -20.77 -9.86 33.65
N LEU A 5 -19.69 -10.40 34.21
CA LEU A 5 -18.33 -10.15 33.72
C LEU A 5 -18.13 -10.70 32.31
N GLY A 6 -18.75 -11.85 31.99
CA GLY A 6 -18.70 -12.42 30.63
C GLY A 6 -19.37 -11.52 29.60
N ASP A 7 -20.55 -11.00 29.91
CA ASP A 7 -21.32 -10.11 29.04
C ASP A 7 -20.57 -8.77 28.81
N VAL A 8 -20.00 -8.19 29.86
CA VAL A 8 -19.20 -6.96 29.74
C VAL A 8 -17.95 -7.17 28.92
N LEU A 9 -17.25 -8.30 29.07
CA LEU A 9 -16.10 -8.63 28.27
C LEU A 9 -16.45 -8.89 26.80
N TYR A 10 -17.61 -9.48 26.54
CA TYR A 10 -18.13 -9.69 25.19
C TYR A 10 -18.44 -8.36 24.50
N ASP A 11 -19.18 -7.47 25.18
CA ASP A 11 -19.51 -6.13 24.67
C ASP A 11 -18.25 -5.29 24.41
N LEU A 12 -17.25 -5.36 25.29
CA LEU A 12 -15.97 -4.67 25.11
C LEU A 12 -15.17 -5.21 23.90
N LYS A 13 -15.25 -6.52 23.67
CA LYS A 13 -14.61 -7.15 22.50
C LYS A 13 -15.32 -6.73 21.21
N GLU A 14 -16.63 -6.78 21.16
CA GLU A 14 -17.44 -6.37 20.01
C GLU A 14 -17.22 -4.89 19.67
N PHE A 15 -17.15 -4.01 20.69
CA PHE A 15 -16.82 -2.60 20.51
C PHE A 15 -15.39 -2.37 19.96
N SER A 16 -14.42 -3.17 20.43
CA SER A 16 -13.03 -3.12 19.93
C SER A 16 -12.93 -3.60 18.48
N ASP A 17 -13.67 -4.65 18.12
CA ASP A 17 -13.69 -5.21 16.77
C ASP A 17 -14.34 -4.23 15.78
N THR A 18 -15.47 -3.61 16.15
CA THR A 18 -16.13 -2.57 15.32
C THR A 18 -15.21 -1.39 15.06
N ARG A 19 -14.43 -0.94 16.06
CA ARG A 19 -13.44 0.12 15.87
C ARG A 19 -12.30 -0.30 14.91
N PHE A 20 -11.85 -1.53 15.03
CA PHE A 20 -10.82 -2.05 14.13
C PHE A 20 -11.30 -2.07 12.68
N GLU A 21 -12.52 -2.55 12.42
CA GLU A 21 -13.11 -2.60 11.08
C GLU A 21 -13.26 -1.21 10.46
N VAL A 22 -13.71 -0.22 11.21
CA VAL A 22 -13.84 1.17 10.74
C VAL A 22 -12.46 1.75 10.39
N VAL A 23 -11.46 1.53 11.24
CA VAL A 23 -10.08 1.98 10.98
C VAL A 23 -9.48 1.25 9.77
N ALA A 24 -9.74 -0.04 9.61
CA ALA A 24 -9.30 -0.82 8.47
C ALA A 24 -9.88 -0.27 7.15
N LEU A 25 -11.19 0.00 7.12
CA LEU A 25 -11.85 0.60 5.98
C LEU A 25 -11.28 1.98 5.65
N PHE A 26 -11.06 2.82 6.66
CA PHE A 26 -10.44 4.12 6.50
C PHE A 26 -9.03 4.02 5.88
N ARG A 27 -8.19 3.08 6.36
CA ARG A 27 -6.86 2.82 5.79
C ARG A 27 -6.94 2.43 4.31
N MET A 28 -7.89 1.57 3.94
CA MET A 28 -8.08 1.16 2.53
C MET A 28 -8.50 2.33 1.63
N ILE A 29 -9.39 3.21 2.12
CA ILE A 29 -9.80 4.42 1.38
C ILE A 29 -8.60 5.35 1.18
N VAL A 30 -7.82 5.61 2.23
CA VAL A 30 -6.59 6.42 2.14
C VAL A 30 -5.59 5.82 1.15
N ALA A 31 -5.40 4.50 1.19
CA ALA A 31 -4.53 3.79 0.26
C ALA A 31 -4.99 3.92 -1.20
N SER A 32 -6.30 3.80 -1.43
CA SER A 32 -6.89 3.98 -2.76
C SER A 32 -6.65 5.40 -3.30
N ILE A 33 -6.83 6.42 -2.46
CA ILE A 33 -6.60 7.82 -2.83
C ILE A 33 -5.10 8.06 -3.12
N CYS A 34 -4.21 7.64 -2.23
CA CYS A 34 -2.76 7.83 -2.41
C CYS A 34 -2.23 7.12 -3.66
N GLY A 35 -2.60 5.85 -3.83
CA GLY A 35 -2.25 5.08 -5.03
C GLY A 35 -2.86 5.68 -6.30
N GLY A 36 -4.13 6.11 -6.21
CA GLY A 36 -4.84 6.77 -7.29
C GLY A 36 -4.19 8.07 -7.75
N LEU A 37 -3.78 8.93 -6.82
CA LEU A 37 -3.09 10.18 -7.13
C LEU A 37 -1.77 9.93 -7.90
N ILE A 38 -0.98 8.96 -7.45
CA ILE A 38 0.27 8.57 -8.15
C ILE A 38 -0.06 8.02 -9.53
N GLY A 39 -1.07 7.15 -9.62
CA GLY A 39 -1.51 6.55 -10.87
C GLY A 39 -2.04 7.58 -11.88
N LEU A 40 -2.81 8.57 -11.43
CA LEU A 40 -3.29 9.68 -12.26
C LEU A 40 -2.12 10.47 -12.86
N GLU A 41 -1.11 10.82 -12.06
CA GLU A 41 0.07 11.50 -12.58
C GLU A 41 0.76 10.68 -13.68
N ARG A 42 0.82 9.35 -13.51
CA ARG A 42 1.43 8.44 -14.48
C ARG A 42 0.60 8.35 -15.76
N GLU A 43 -0.69 8.26 -15.63
CA GLU A 43 -1.64 8.20 -16.76
C GLU A 43 -1.61 9.49 -17.59
N MET A 44 -1.59 10.66 -16.92
CA MET A 44 -1.45 11.96 -17.57
C MET A 44 -0.12 12.11 -18.35
N LYS A 45 0.93 11.39 -17.94
CA LYS A 45 2.22 11.34 -18.63
C LYS A 45 2.32 10.23 -19.69
N GLY A 46 1.21 9.57 -20.04
CA GLY A 46 1.15 8.51 -21.05
C GLY A 46 1.95 7.25 -20.66
N ARG A 47 2.08 6.95 -19.37
CA ARG A 47 2.77 5.74 -18.90
C ARG A 47 1.84 4.53 -18.94
N PRO A 48 2.36 3.30 -19.21
CA PRO A 48 1.53 2.11 -19.42
C PRO A 48 0.75 1.67 -18.17
N ALA A 49 1.25 1.94 -16.96
CA ALA A 49 0.53 1.71 -15.71
C ALA A 49 -0.05 3.03 -15.21
N GLY A 50 -1.36 3.08 -14.99
CA GLY A 50 -2.11 4.27 -14.59
C GLY A 50 -2.86 4.09 -13.27
N LEU A 51 -3.96 4.85 -13.11
CA LEU A 51 -4.76 4.97 -11.90
C LEU A 51 -5.15 3.60 -11.33
N LYS A 52 -5.72 2.70 -12.15
CA LYS A 52 -6.19 1.39 -11.67
C LYS A 52 -5.07 0.56 -11.08
N THR A 53 -3.94 0.47 -11.76
CA THR A 53 -2.81 -0.37 -11.33
C THR A 53 -2.21 0.12 -10.02
N PHE A 54 -1.95 1.41 -9.90
CA PHE A 54 -1.36 2.00 -8.70
C PHE A 54 -2.29 1.95 -7.49
N SER A 55 -3.60 2.21 -7.68
CA SER A 55 -4.60 2.05 -6.61
C SER A 55 -4.68 0.62 -6.11
N LEU A 56 -4.74 -0.37 -7.01
CA LEU A 56 -4.82 -1.78 -6.64
C LEU A 56 -3.57 -2.25 -5.89
N VAL A 57 -2.38 -1.84 -6.31
CA VAL A 57 -1.13 -2.17 -5.62
C VAL A 57 -1.11 -1.60 -4.21
N CYS A 58 -1.48 -0.32 -4.06
CA CYS A 58 -1.50 0.34 -2.76
C CYS A 58 -2.52 -0.30 -1.81
N VAL A 59 -3.75 -0.51 -2.27
CA VAL A 59 -4.83 -1.16 -1.50
C VAL A 59 -4.47 -2.60 -1.15
N GLY A 60 -3.92 -3.37 -2.09
CA GLY A 60 -3.51 -4.76 -1.85
C GLY A 60 -2.43 -4.87 -0.78
N ALA A 61 -1.41 -4.01 -0.82
CA ALA A 61 -0.37 -3.94 0.20
C ALA A 61 -0.94 -3.55 1.57
N THR A 62 -1.86 -2.57 1.60
CA THR A 62 -2.55 -2.14 2.82
C THR A 62 -3.40 -3.26 3.41
N LEU A 63 -4.15 -3.97 2.57
CA LEU A 63 -5.01 -5.09 2.99
C LEU A 63 -4.17 -6.24 3.57
N ALA A 64 -3.02 -6.56 2.97
CA ALA A 64 -2.11 -7.57 3.50
C ALA A 64 -1.65 -7.23 4.93
N MET A 65 -1.31 -5.97 5.20
CA MET A 65 -0.90 -5.52 6.53
C MET A 65 -2.04 -5.54 7.54
N ILE A 66 -3.24 -5.08 7.15
CA ILE A 66 -4.44 -5.10 7.99
C ILE A 66 -4.81 -6.55 8.34
N THR A 67 -4.79 -7.45 7.36
CA THR A 67 -5.09 -8.87 7.57
C THR A 67 -4.11 -9.51 8.55
N ASN A 68 -2.81 -9.19 8.45
CA ASN A 68 -1.82 -9.67 9.38
C ASN A 68 -2.04 -9.13 10.81
N GLU A 69 -2.43 -7.86 10.94
CA GLU A 69 -2.80 -7.26 12.22
C GLU A 69 -4.03 -7.96 12.82
N TYR A 70 -5.06 -8.25 12.00
CA TYR A 70 -6.26 -8.96 12.40
C TYR A 70 -5.95 -10.39 12.91
N ILE A 71 -5.11 -11.13 12.18
CA ILE A 71 -4.68 -12.47 12.59
C ILE A 71 -3.92 -12.42 13.92
N SER A 72 -3.00 -11.47 14.09
CA SER A 72 -2.23 -11.31 15.31
C SER A 72 -3.11 -11.02 16.53
N ARG A 73 -4.15 -10.21 16.35
CA ARG A 73 -5.10 -9.84 17.43
C ARG A 73 -6.00 -10.99 17.85
N ASN A 74 -6.54 -11.75 16.88
CA ASN A 74 -7.60 -12.72 17.14
C ASN A 74 -7.09 -14.13 17.43
N PHE A 75 -5.91 -14.49 16.94
CA PHE A 75 -5.40 -15.86 17.05
C PHE A 75 -4.15 -15.98 17.95
N GLY A 76 -3.79 -14.93 18.70
CA GLY A 76 -2.73 -14.97 19.71
C GLY A 76 -1.32 -15.29 19.14
N GLY A 77 -1.15 -15.18 17.84
CA GLY A 77 0.12 -15.35 17.18
C GLY A 77 0.99 -14.09 17.34
N SER A 78 2.29 -14.26 17.60
CA SER A 78 3.27 -13.20 17.38
C SER A 78 3.35 -12.94 15.85
N GLY A 79 2.29 -12.33 15.29
CA GLY A 79 2.24 -12.00 13.88
C GLY A 79 3.41 -11.09 13.55
N ASP A 80 4.41 -11.65 12.88
CA ASP A 80 5.57 -10.89 12.45
C ASP A 80 5.15 -9.95 11.31
N LEU A 81 4.76 -8.73 11.69
CA LEU A 81 4.37 -7.67 10.75
C LEU A 81 5.49 -7.40 9.73
N ALA A 82 6.74 -7.53 10.14
CA ALA A 82 7.88 -7.34 9.27
C ALA A 82 7.97 -8.43 8.19
N ARG A 83 7.63 -9.66 8.54
CA ARG A 83 7.63 -10.77 7.59
C ARG A 83 6.57 -10.59 6.51
N MET A 84 5.35 -10.18 6.85
CA MET A 84 4.31 -9.91 5.85
C MET A 84 4.70 -8.75 4.94
N ALA A 85 5.24 -7.66 5.50
CA ALA A 85 5.75 -6.54 4.72
C ALA A 85 6.84 -6.97 3.75
N ALA A 86 7.80 -7.80 4.19
CA ALA A 86 8.86 -8.33 3.35
C ALA A 86 8.33 -9.17 2.19
N GLN A 87 7.28 -9.98 2.41
CA GLN A 87 6.65 -10.76 1.34
C GLN A 87 5.92 -9.88 0.32
N VAL A 88 5.25 -8.82 0.76
CA VAL A 88 4.63 -7.84 -0.16
C VAL A 88 5.70 -7.18 -1.03
N ILE A 89 6.80 -6.71 -0.43
CA ILE A 89 7.92 -6.08 -1.15
C ILE A 89 8.58 -7.05 -2.14
N SER A 90 8.76 -8.32 -1.74
CA SER A 90 9.27 -9.36 -2.65
C SER A 90 8.31 -9.63 -3.81
N GLY A 91 7.01 -9.77 -3.51
CA GLY A 91 5.99 -10.07 -4.52
C GLY A 91 5.82 -8.97 -5.58
N ILE A 92 5.91 -7.70 -5.19
CA ILE A 92 5.80 -6.58 -6.13
C ILE A 92 6.97 -6.55 -7.13
N GLY A 93 8.10 -7.16 -6.79
CA GLY A 93 9.24 -7.30 -7.70
C GLY A 93 8.87 -8.02 -8.99
N PHE A 94 7.99 -9.03 -8.93
CA PHE A 94 7.47 -9.74 -10.10
C PHE A 94 6.66 -8.82 -11.03
N LEU A 95 5.75 -8.01 -10.47
CA LEU A 95 4.99 -7.01 -11.24
C LEU A 95 5.91 -5.94 -11.82
N GLY A 96 6.90 -5.48 -11.05
CA GLY A 96 7.92 -4.54 -11.50
C GLY A 96 8.69 -5.08 -12.70
N ALA A 97 9.19 -6.31 -12.62
CA ALA A 97 9.88 -6.97 -13.72
C ALA A 97 8.99 -7.11 -14.97
N GLY A 98 7.70 -7.42 -14.78
CA GLY A 98 6.72 -7.52 -15.87
C GLY A 98 6.48 -6.21 -16.64
N THR A 99 6.80 -5.05 -16.03
CA THR A 99 6.70 -3.74 -16.72
C THR A 99 7.95 -3.35 -17.50
N ILE A 100 9.05 -4.06 -17.34
CA ILE A 100 10.33 -3.76 -18.00
C ILE A 100 10.39 -4.51 -19.32
N ILE A 101 10.48 -3.77 -20.42
CA ILE A 101 10.51 -4.30 -21.77
C ILE A 101 11.81 -3.85 -22.46
N VAL A 102 12.51 -4.80 -23.04
CA VAL A 102 13.66 -4.53 -23.91
C VAL A 102 13.18 -4.50 -25.35
N THR A 103 13.35 -3.38 -26.03
CA THR A 103 13.01 -3.22 -27.45
C THR A 103 14.19 -3.65 -28.33
N GLY A 104 13.92 -4.05 -29.58
CA GLY A 104 14.93 -4.53 -30.54
C GLY A 104 16.06 -3.53 -30.83
N THR A 105 15.96 -2.28 -30.41
CA THR A 105 16.99 -1.24 -30.45
C THR A 105 17.85 -1.16 -29.19
N ASN A 106 17.85 -2.20 -28.35
CA ASN A 106 18.58 -2.27 -27.07
C ASN A 106 18.16 -1.18 -26.03
N GLN A 107 16.99 -0.56 -26.18
CA GLN A 107 16.47 0.39 -25.20
C GLN A 107 15.61 -0.31 -24.16
N VAL A 108 15.96 -0.13 -22.89
CA VAL A 108 15.18 -0.62 -21.76
C VAL A 108 14.10 0.40 -21.39
N ARG A 109 12.84 0.01 -21.48
CA ARG A 109 11.68 0.83 -21.10
C ARG A 109 11.00 0.24 -19.87
N GLY A 110 10.32 1.08 -19.09
CA GLY A 110 9.53 0.63 -17.94
C GLY A 110 10.22 0.71 -16.57
N LEU A 111 11.53 0.99 -16.49
CA LEU A 111 12.28 1.07 -15.23
C LEU A 111 11.64 2.02 -14.21
N THR A 112 11.24 3.22 -14.65
CA THR A 112 10.58 4.21 -13.77
C THR A 112 9.20 3.75 -13.31
N THR A 113 8.48 3.00 -14.16
CA THR A 113 7.18 2.42 -13.80
C THR A 113 7.35 1.32 -12.76
N ALA A 114 8.32 0.43 -12.94
CA ALA A 114 8.66 -0.60 -11.97
C ALA A 114 9.04 -0.01 -10.60
N ALA A 115 9.92 0.99 -10.59
CA ALA A 115 10.31 1.68 -9.36
C ALA A 115 9.10 2.37 -8.68
N ALA A 116 8.22 3.00 -9.45
CA ALA A 116 7.02 3.63 -8.91
C ALA A 116 6.03 2.63 -8.32
N LEU A 117 5.83 1.46 -8.93
CA LEU A 117 5.00 0.37 -8.39
C LEU A 117 5.57 -0.13 -7.07
N TRP A 118 6.89 -0.32 -7.01
CA TRP A 118 7.57 -0.76 -5.78
C TRP A 118 7.35 0.22 -4.62
N VAL A 119 7.55 1.51 -4.86
CA VAL A 119 7.34 2.57 -3.85
C VAL A 119 5.86 2.65 -3.45
N THR A 120 4.92 2.46 -4.39
CA THR A 120 3.48 2.45 -4.09
C THR A 120 3.09 1.30 -3.18
N ALA A 121 3.69 0.12 -3.34
CA ALA A 121 3.50 -0.98 -2.40
C ALA A 121 4.05 -0.64 -1.01
N ALA A 122 5.22 -0.02 -0.92
CA ALA A 122 5.79 0.45 0.35
C ALA A 122 4.89 1.49 1.04
N LEU A 123 4.26 2.40 0.26
CA LEU A 123 3.25 3.32 0.78
C LEU A 123 2.03 2.58 1.34
N GLY A 124 1.54 1.57 0.63
CA GLY A 124 0.44 0.73 1.09
C GLY A 124 0.76 0.01 2.41
N ILE A 125 1.98 -0.52 2.56
CA ILE A 125 2.48 -1.10 3.82
C ILE A 125 2.45 -0.05 4.93
N SER A 126 2.95 1.16 4.69
CA SER A 126 2.98 2.24 5.68
C SER A 126 1.58 2.63 6.13
N ILE A 127 0.62 2.76 5.21
CA ILE A 127 -0.78 3.06 5.52
C ILE A 127 -1.42 1.91 6.29
N GLY A 128 -1.19 0.67 5.88
CA GLY A 128 -1.69 -0.52 6.54
C GLY A 128 -1.15 -0.70 7.96
N ALA A 129 0.09 -0.29 8.21
CA ALA A 129 0.69 -0.24 9.53
C ALA A 129 0.25 0.98 10.38
N GLY A 130 -0.52 1.92 9.81
CA GLY A 130 -0.95 3.14 10.51
C GLY A 130 0.09 4.27 10.51
N PHE A 131 1.18 4.14 9.77
CA PHE A 131 2.24 5.15 9.67
C PHE A 131 1.92 6.19 8.59
N TYR A 132 0.87 7.00 8.82
CA TYR A 132 0.36 7.97 7.85
C TYR A 132 1.35 9.08 7.51
N PHE A 133 2.11 9.56 8.50
CA PHE A 133 3.09 10.63 8.29
C PHE A 133 4.14 10.22 7.25
N GLY A 134 4.67 9.00 7.35
CA GLY A 134 5.61 8.47 6.36
C GLY A 134 4.96 8.28 4.98
N ALA A 135 3.71 7.82 4.94
CA ALA A 135 2.98 7.63 3.70
C ALA A 135 2.75 8.95 2.95
N PHE A 136 2.23 9.98 3.61
CA PHE A 136 1.99 11.28 2.98
C PHE A 136 3.28 12.00 2.59
N GLY A 137 4.33 11.91 3.42
CA GLY A 137 5.67 12.38 3.08
C GLY A 137 6.22 11.71 1.83
N GLY A 138 6.06 10.38 1.73
CA GLY A 138 6.45 9.59 0.56
C GLY A 138 5.71 10.00 -0.71
N VAL A 139 4.39 10.18 -0.64
CA VAL A 139 3.59 10.69 -1.78
C VAL A 139 4.12 12.05 -2.25
N GLY A 140 4.36 12.99 -1.32
CA GLY A 140 4.90 14.31 -1.64
C GLY A 140 6.27 14.24 -2.33
N LEU A 141 7.16 13.35 -1.88
CA LEU A 141 8.46 13.13 -2.50
C LEU A 141 8.35 12.54 -3.91
N ILE A 142 7.44 11.58 -4.13
CA ILE A 142 7.21 11.00 -5.47
C ILE A 142 6.79 12.09 -6.46
N PHE A 143 5.85 12.96 -6.06
CA PHE A 143 5.43 14.07 -6.91
C PHE A 143 6.57 15.07 -7.19
N LYS A 144 7.39 15.36 -6.19
CA LYS A 144 8.57 16.23 -6.36
C LYS A 144 9.57 15.65 -7.34
N ILE A 145 9.90 14.36 -7.21
CA ILE A 145 10.81 13.64 -8.12
C ILE A 145 10.21 13.58 -9.53
N GLY A 146 8.91 13.30 -9.65
CA GLY A 146 8.21 13.24 -10.92
C GLY A 146 8.22 14.57 -11.68
N ARG A 147 8.15 15.71 -10.96
CA ARG A 147 8.25 17.06 -11.55
C ARG A 147 9.67 17.42 -11.95
N ALA A 148 10.67 17.07 -11.14
CA ALA A 148 12.09 17.35 -11.45
C ALA A 148 12.52 16.69 -12.76
N SER A 149 12.13 15.43 -12.99
CA SER A 149 12.43 14.70 -14.21
C SER A 149 11.78 15.27 -15.48
N CYS A 150 10.71 16.07 -15.38
CA CYS A 150 10.13 16.77 -16.53
C CYS A 150 10.93 18.01 -16.93
N ARG A 151 11.67 18.63 -16.00
CA ARG A 151 12.42 19.86 -16.22
C ARG A 151 13.76 19.64 -16.94
N GLU A 152 14.32 18.43 -16.82
CA GLU A 152 15.58 18.08 -17.50
C GLU A 152 15.42 17.66 -18.97
N ARG A 153 14.18 17.57 -19.48
CA ARG A 153 13.91 17.18 -20.89
C ARG A 153 13.58 18.36 -21.81
N VAL A 154 13.92 19.58 -21.43
CA VAL A 154 13.80 20.77 -22.29
C VAL A 154 15.15 21.21 -22.84
#